data_ea5e5adff5a6044aec1bbdb4a22422ed
#
_entry.id   ea5e5adff5a6044aec1bbdb4a22422ed
#
_cell.length_a   1.000
_cell.length_b   1.000
_cell.length_c   1.000
_cell.angle_alpha   90.00
_cell.angle_beta   90.00
_cell.angle_gamma   90.00
#
_symmetry.space_group_name_H-M   'P 1'
#
loop_
_entity.id
_entity.type
_entity.pdbx_description
1 polymer ?
#
loop_
_entity_poly.entity_id
_entity_poly.type
_entity_poly.pdbx_seq_one_letter_code
_entity_poly.pdbx_strand_id
1 'polypeptide(L)'
;MTELVDLATDTYQLAGATAVSMTLSDAVDARTQALVSDFLQRAGAPPADFAWMSLGSVARREVHCASDQDNALVWTDDAAATSTYAKELAEHVISGLSEFGLRPCSGGFMADKWSLGLDSWCNLLHRCVTEPTSQAVLETDVFLDLRHIAGSLDTSAANATLLSGSESPRLLHGLAAAAISFRIPLGLWGRLRGNEVDLKRSGLAPLVLLARLYGLWVRSEHVSTVGRLADAAEAGVLGSGLVGSLIQAQGLLSRLRIEHQVEQAARGEALTDTISLSTLDSDTTAELRDALKSVKSAQDTTSWLFRTDL
;
A
#
# COMPACT_ATOMS: atom_id res chain seq x y z
N MET A 1 18.85 -14.49 -8.07
CA MET A 1 17.78 -13.78 -7.34
C MET A 1 17.96 -12.29 -7.57
N THR A 2 16.98 -11.46 -7.26
CA THR A 2 17.15 -9.99 -7.33
C THR A 2 17.76 -9.48 -6.04
N GLU A 3 18.40 -8.31 -6.07
CA GLU A 3 19.02 -7.68 -4.90
C GLU A 3 18.03 -7.52 -3.74
N LEU A 4 16.77 -7.17 -4.03
CA LEU A 4 15.70 -7.06 -3.03
C LEU A 4 15.42 -8.40 -2.32
N VAL A 5 15.39 -9.51 -3.05
CA VAL A 5 15.13 -10.85 -2.49
C VAL A 5 16.33 -11.36 -1.69
N ASP A 6 17.55 -11.07 -2.14
CA ASP A 6 18.77 -11.42 -1.41
C ASP A 6 18.81 -10.66 -0.08
N LEU A 7 18.54 -9.34 -0.08
CA LEU A 7 18.44 -8.52 1.13
C LEU A 7 17.36 -9.02 2.10
N ALA A 8 16.19 -9.43 1.56
CA ALA A 8 15.11 -9.99 2.37
C ALA A 8 15.55 -11.28 3.08
N THR A 9 16.24 -12.17 2.34
CA THR A 9 16.72 -13.46 2.86
C THR A 9 17.77 -13.26 3.95
N ASP A 10 18.74 -12.39 3.71
CA ASP A 10 19.79 -12.07 4.68
C ASP A 10 19.20 -11.44 5.96
N THR A 11 18.27 -10.48 5.78
CA THR A 11 17.59 -9.85 6.92
C THR A 11 16.76 -10.85 7.71
N TYR A 12 16.05 -11.74 7.02
CA TYR A 12 15.28 -12.80 7.66
C TYR A 12 16.13 -13.72 8.52
N GLN A 13 17.30 -14.15 8.01
CA GLN A 13 18.23 -15.01 8.71
C GLN A 13 18.85 -14.32 9.95
N LEU A 14 19.11 -13.01 9.87
CA LEU A 14 19.78 -12.26 10.94
C LEU A 14 18.81 -11.75 12.01
N ALA A 15 17.61 -11.33 11.64
CA ALA A 15 16.70 -10.57 12.50
C ALA A 15 15.23 -11.03 12.44
N GLY A 16 14.91 -12.06 11.65
CA GLY A 16 13.57 -12.60 11.50
C GLY A 16 12.64 -11.76 10.62
N ALA A 17 11.45 -12.29 10.35
CA ALA A 17 10.49 -11.73 9.39
C ALA A 17 10.04 -10.30 9.74
N THR A 18 9.95 -9.96 11.02
CA THR A 18 9.48 -8.63 11.46
C THR A 18 10.41 -7.50 11.01
N ALA A 19 11.71 -7.75 10.89
CA ALA A 19 12.68 -6.76 10.45
C ALA A 19 12.66 -6.56 8.92
N VAL A 20 12.23 -7.56 8.15
CA VAL A 20 12.35 -7.58 6.69
C VAL A 20 11.61 -6.40 6.04
N SER A 21 10.33 -6.18 6.36
CA SER A 21 9.56 -5.09 5.73
C SER A 21 10.18 -3.72 5.94
N MET A 22 10.71 -3.44 7.12
CA MET A 22 11.36 -2.17 7.44
C MET A 22 12.67 -2.04 6.65
N THR A 23 13.54 -3.06 6.69
CA THR A 23 14.81 -3.07 5.96
C THR A 23 14.61 -2.91 4.46
N LEU A 24 13.65 -3.64 3.87
CA LEU A 24 13.34 -3.52 2.45
C LEU A 24 12.78 -2.14 2.11
N SER A 25 11.93 -1.56 2.97
CA SER A 25 11.38 -0.23 2.76
C SER A 25 12.46 0.86 2.80
N ASP A 26 13.41 0.76 3.74
CA ASP A 26 14.56 1.66 3.80
C ASP A 26 15.45 1.52 2.56
N ALA A 27 15.71 0.30 2.11
CA ALA A 27 16.52 0.04 0.92
C ALA A 27 15.85 0.57 -0.36
N VAL A 28 14.52 0.41 -0.51
CA VAL A 28 13.75 0.93 -1.65
C VAL A 28 13.75 2.45 -1.66
N ASP A 29 13.57 3.10 -0.51
CA ASP A 29 13.62 4.56 -0.39
C ASP A 29 15.00 5.07 -0.78
N ALA A 30 16.07 4.49 -0.22
CA ALA A 30 17.44 4.86 -0.54
C ALA A 30 17.78 4.64 -2.03
N ARG A 31 17.32 3.52 -2.61
CA ARG A 31 17.51 3.21 -4.03
C ARG A 31 16.79 4.23 -4.91
N THR A 32 15.56 4.60 -4.57
CA THR A 32 14.79 5.61 -5.30
C THR A 32 15.49 6.97 -5.27
N GLN A 33 15.94 7.41 -4.10
CA GLN A 33 16.69 8.67 -3.95
C GLN A 33 18.00 8.67 -4.75
N ALA A 34 18.74 7.55 -4.73
CA ALA A 34 19.97 7.39 -5.49
C ALA A 34 19.72 7.46 -7.02
N LEU A 35 18.69 6.79 -7.52
CA LEU A 35 18.31 6.82 -8.93
C LEU A 35 17.90 8.22 -9.39
N VAL A 36 17.10 8.93 -8.59
CA VAL A 36 16.75 10.33 -8.88
C VAL A 36 18.01 11.21 -8.91
N SER A 37 18.87 11.08 -7.89
CA SER A 37 20.12 11.86 -7.82
C SER A 37 21.05 11.59 -9.01
N ASP A 38 21.22 10.32 -9.40
CA ASP A 38 22.03 9.92 -10.55
C ASP A 38 21.47 10.50 -11.85
N PHE A 39 20.16 10.47 -12.04
CA PHE A 39 19.53 11.09 -13.19
C PHE A 39 19.79 12.61 -13.24
N LEU A 40 19.60 13.32 -12.12
CA LEU A 40 19.84 14.77 -12.05
C LEU A 40 21.30 15.14 -12.35
N GLN A 41 22.26 14.32 -11.89
CA GLN A 41 23.70 14.55 -12.19
C GLN A 41 24.01 14.40 -13.68
N ARG A 42 23.35 13.50 -14.39
CA ARG A 42 23.58 13.22 -15.81
C ARG A 42 22.79 14.14 -16.72
N ALA A 43 21.52 14.39 -16.43
CA ALA A 43 20.61 15.17 -17.26
C ALA A 43 20.66 16.67 -16.98
N GLY A 44 21.29 17.09 -15.87
CA GLY A 44 21.31 18.48 -15.41
C GLY A 44 20.08 18.86 -14.58
N ALA A 45 19.95 20.16 -14.32
CA ALA A 45 18.85 20.69 -13.50
C ALA A 45 17.48 20.42 -14.15
N PRO A 46 16.47 20.06 -13.36
CA PRO A 46 15.11 19.85 -13.86
C PRO A 46 14.51 21.16 -14.39
N PRO A 47 13.55 21.09 -15.33
CA PRO A 47 12.91 22.28 -15.88
C PRO A 47 12.04 23.03 -14.88
N ALA A 48 11.62 22.38 -13.81
CA ALA A 48 10.85 22.95 -12.68
C ALA A 48 11.07 22.08 -11.44
N ASP A 49 10.64 22.56 -10.26
CA ASP A 49 10.62 21.76 -9.05
C ASP A 49 9.64 20.58 -9.21
N PHE A 50 10.02 19.46 -8.63
CA PHE A 50 9.23 18.23 -8.69
C PHE A 50 9.28 17.45 -7.36
N ALA A 51 8.35 16.50 -7.23
CA ALA A 51 8.35 15.48 -6.18
C ALA A 51 8.16 14.10 -6.80
N TRP A 52 9.06 13.17 -6.48
CA TRP A 52 8.84 11.74 -6.69
C TRP A 52 8.04 11.20 -5.51
N MET A 53 6.86 10.66 -5.82
CA MET A 53 5.95 10.11 -4.83
C MET A 53 5.94 8.59 -4.94
N SER A 54 6.06 7.90 -3.81
CA SER A 54 5.72 6.47 -3.73
C SER A 54 4.26 6.29 -3.33
N LEU A 55 3.68 5.18 -3.79
CA LEU A 55 2.32 4.76 -3.52
C LEU A 55 2.32 3.33 -2.93
N GLY A 56 1.17 2.83 -2.55
CA GLY A 56 0.98 1.44 -2.16
C GLY A 56 1.87 0.98 -1.01
N SER A 57 2.38 -0.25 -1.10
CA SER A 57 3.20 -0.86 -0.04
C SER A 57 4.52 -0.12 0.22
N VAL A 58 5.13 0.48 -0.80
CA VAL A 58 6.34 1.29 -0.65
C VAL A 58 6.05 2.53 0.20
N ALA A 59 4.96 3.23 -0.10
CA ALA A 59 4.56 4.41 0.68
C ALA A 59 4.23 4.06 2.13
N ARG A 60 3.54 2.96 2.36
CA ARG A 60 3.17 2.49 3.71
C ARG A 60 4.33 1.88 4.50
N ARG A 61 5.50 1.68 3.86
CA ARG A 61 6.67 0.99 4.42
C ARG A 61 6.37 -0.47 4.82
N GLU A 62 5.59 -1.13 3.96
CA GLU A 62 5.13 -2.52 4.10
C GLU A 62 5.65 -3.39 2.93
N VAL A 63 6.91 -3.16 2.52
CA VAL A 63 7.56 -3.86 1.40
C VAL A 63 7.87 -5.31 1.78
N HIS A 64 7.71 -6.22 0.82
CA HIS A 64 8.07 -7.64 0.92
C HIS A 64 8.72 -8.12 -0.39
N CYS A 65 9.19 -9.37 -0.44
CA CYS A 65 10.00 -9.89 -1.55
C CYS A 65 9.33 -9.79 -2.93
N ALA A 66 8.00 -9.84 -2.98
CA ALA A 66 7.23 -9.80 -4.22
C ALA A 66 6.41 -8.50 -4.38
N SER A 67 6.83 -7.40 -3.73
CA SER A 67 6.20 -6.09 -3.88
C SER A 67 6.31 -5.56 -5.30
N ASP A 68 5.25 -4.88 -5.73
CA ASP A 68 5.24 -4.10 -6.95
C ASP A 68 5.66 -2.66 -6.63
N GLN A 69 6.16 -1.93 -7.63
CA GLN A 69 6.40 -0.51 -7.52
C GLN A 69 5.15 0.26 -7.95
N ASP A 70 4.66 1.13 -7.06
CA ASP A 70 3.62 2.11 -7.35
C ASP A 70 4.21 3.48 -7.09
N ASN A 71 4.15 4.39 -8.06
CA ASN A 71 4.78 5.70 -7.97
C ASN A 71 4.10 6.74 -8.86
N ALA A 72 4.39 8.02 -8.59
CA ALA A 72 3.90 9.15 -9.34
C ALA A 72 4.92 10.29 -9.35
N LEU A 73 4.80 11.20 -10.30
CA LEU A 73 5.54 12.46 -10.36
C LEU A 73 4.57 13.64 -10.22
N VAL A 74 4.92 14.56 -9.35
CA VAL A 74 4.25 15.85 -9.20
C VAL A 74 5.25 16.93 -9.62
N TRP A 75 4.86 17.81 -10.51
CA TRP A 75 5.66 18.93 -11.00
C TRP A 75 5.03 20.25 -10.58
N THR A 76 5.80 21.34 -10.61
CA THR A 76 5.23 22.67 -10.37
C THR A 76 4.14 22.99 -11.39
N ASP A 77 4.32 22.59 -12.68
CA ASP A 77 3.36 22.84 -13.73
C ASP A 77 3.28 21.67 -14.74
N ASP A 78 2.24 21.68 -15.59
CA ASP A 78 1.98 20.61 -16.56
C ASP A 78 2.95 20.65 -17.76
N ALA A 79 3.59 21.78 -18.05
CA ALA A 79 4.59 21.85 -19.13
C ALA A 79 5.84 21.04 -18.75
N ALA A 80 6.28 21.15 -17.51
CA ALA A 80 7.35 20.33 -16.95
C ALA A 80 6.93 18.85 -16.89
N ALA A 81 5.71 18.57 -16.43
CA ALA A 81 5.17 17.20 -16.27
C ALA A 81 5.12 16.41 -17.59
N THR A 82 4.89 17.08 -18.71
CA THR A 82 4.79 16.47 -20.05
C THR A 82 6.09 16.52 -20.85
N SER A 83 7.15 17.10 -20.27
CA SER A 83 8.47 17.27 -20.92
C SER A 83 9.15 15.92 -21.20
N THR A 84 10.10 15.94 -22.12
CA THR A 84 11.00 14.79 -22.36
C THR A 84 11.78 14.44 -21.10
N TYR A 85 12.22 15.47 -20.35
CA TYR A 85 12.93 15.30 -19.10
C TYR A 85 12.12 14.47 -18.06
N ALA A 86 10.81 14.78 -17.89
CA ALA A 86 9.95 14.05 -16.98
C ALA A 86 9.79 12.57 -17.36
N LYS A 87 9.66 12.30 -18.67
CA LYS A 87 9.57 10.93 -19.20
C LYS A 87 10.85 10.15 -18.96
N GLU A 88 11.99 10.73 -19.29
CA GLU A 88 13.31 10.11 -19.10
C GLU A 88 13.61 9.86 -17.60
N LEU A 89 13.24 10.80 -16.72
CA LEU A 89 13.34 10.61 -15.27
C LEU A 89 12.47 9.43 -14.80
N ALA A 90 11.21 9.39 -15.25
CA ALA A 90 10.29 8.29 -14.88
C ALA A 90 10.83 6.94 -15.35
N GLU A 91 11.24 6.83 -16.62
CA GLU A 91 11.79 5.60 -17.20
C GLU A 91 13.06 5.15 -16.48
N HIS A 92 13.98 6.08 -16.17
CA HIS A 92 15.21 5.78 -15.45
C HIS A 92 14.96 5.19 -14.07
N VAL A 93 14.09 5.82 -13.27
CA VAL A 93 13.81 5.36 -11.91
C VAL A 93 13.01 4.05 -11.92
N ILE A 94 12.00 3.92 -12.78
CA ILE A 94 11.20 2.69 -12.93
C ILE A 94 12.09 1.52 -13.33
N SER A 95 13.01 1.71 -14.31
CA SER A 95 13.95 0.66 -14.73
C SER A 95 14.88 0.25 -13.60
N GLY A 96 15.49 1.22 -12.92
CA GLY A 96 16.42 0.95 -11.82
C GLY A 96 15.76 0.28 -10.62
N LEU A 97 14.50 0.57 -10.32
CA LEU A 97 13.73 -0.13 -9.31
C LEU A 97 13.36 -1.56 -9.75
N SER A 98 13.09 -1.76 -11.05
CA SER A 98 12.84 -3.10 -11.61
C SER A 98 14.09 -3.98 -11.54
N GLU A 99 15.26 -3.42 -11.85
CA GLU A 99 16.56 -4.09 -11.72
C GLU A 99 16.87 -4.46 -10.26
N PHE A 100 16.50 -3.60 -9.31
CA PHE A 100 16.61 -3.85 -7.87
C PHE A 100 15.70 -4.99 -7.42
N GLY A 101 14.58 -5.23 -8.09
CA GLY A 101 13.66 -6.36 -7.84
C GLY A 101 12.22 -5.99 -7.55
N LEU A 102 11.85 -4.71 -7.60
CA LEU A 102 10.44 -4.30 -7.53
C LEU A 102 9.77 -4.46 -8.90
N ARG A 103 8.73 -5.27 -8.96
CA ARG A 103 8.00 -5.51 -10.22
C ARG A 103 7.18 -4.27 -10.63
N PRO A 104 7.06 -3.98 -11.93
CA PRO A 104 6.16 -2.94 -12.40
C PRO A 104 4.71 -3.21 -11.96
N CYS A 105 3.99 -2.14 -11.58
CA CYS A 105 2.59 -2.22 -11.17
C CYS A 105 1.69 -2.64 -12.34
N SER A 106 0.98 -3.77 -12.18
CA SER A 106 -0.01 -4.23 -13.15
C SER A 106 -1.27 -3.34 -13.20
N GLY A 107 -1.55 -2.58 -12.15
CA GLY A 107 -2.65 -1.62 -12.06
C GLY A 107 -2.40 -0.30 -12.78
N GLY A 108 -1.17 -0.07 -13.24
CA GLY A 108 -0.80 1.12 -14.02
C GLY A 108 -0.61 2.39 -13.21
N PHE A 109 -0.40 2.29 -11.88
CA PHE A 109 -0.08 3.43 -11.01
C PHE A 109 1.44 3.66 -10.98
N MET A 110 1.98 4.17 -12.08
CA MET A 110 3.41 4.41 -12.23
C MET A 110 3.67 5.79 -12.83
N ALA A 111 4.84 6.38 -12.52
CA ALA A 111 5.22 7.74 -12.86
C ALA A 111 5.26 8.05 -14.37
N ASP A 112 5.38 7.04 -15.23
CA ASP A 112 5.25 7.17 -16.68
C ASP A 112 3.84 7.57 -17.14
N LYS A 113 2.82 7.27 -16.32
CA LYS A 113 1.41 7.60 -16.56
C LYS A 113 0.88 8.68 -15.61
N TRP A 114 1.42 8.73 -14.40
CA TRP A 114 1.00 9.63 -13.34
C TRP A 114 2.05 10.71 -13.10
N SER A 115 2.30 11.53 -14.14
CA SER A 115 3.17 12.72 -14.15
C SER A 115 2.33 13.94 -14.48
N LEU A 116 2.01 14.78 -13.48
CA LEU A 116 1.12 15.94 -13.62
C LEU A 116 1.69 17.14 -12.86
N GLY A 117 1.29 18.35 -13.26
CA GLY A 117 1.48 19.56 -12.46
C GLY A 117 0.68 19.52 -11.16
N LEU A 118 1.14 20.23 -10.14
CA LEU A 118 0.50 20.24 -8.80
C LEU A 118 -0.97 20.67 -8.86
N ASP A 119 -1.29 21.70 -9.64
CA ASP A 119 -2.67 22.16 -9.81
C ASP A 119 -3.54 21.08 -10.49
N SER A 120 -3.01 20.39 -11.49
CA SER A 120 -3.69 19.28 -12.16
C SER A 120 -3.90 18.09 -11.22
N TRP A 121 -2.91 17.78 -10.36
CA TRP A 121 -3.07 16.81 -9.27
C TRP A 121 -4.19 17.22 -8.32
N CYS A 122 -4.17 18.45 -7.79
CA CYS A 122 -5.22 18.94 -6.91
C CYS A 122 -6.61 18.90 -7.56
N ASN A 123 -6.72 19.27 -8.83
CA ASN A 123 -7.98 19.19 -9.58
C ASN A 123 -8.46 17.75 -9.79
N LEU A 124 -7.55 16.80 -10.06
CA LEU A 124 -7.88 15.38 -10.16
C LEU A 124 -8.41 14.86 -8.83
N LEU A 125 -7.68 15.08 -7.74
CA LEU A 125 -8.06 14.64 -6.41
C LEU A 125 -9.37 15.29 -5.94
N HIS A 126 -9.57 16.59 -6.24
CA HIS A 126 -10.83 17.26 -5.95
C HIS A 126 -12.02 16.59 -6.66
N ARG A 127 -11.88 16.25 -7.95
CA ARG A 127 -12.92 15.49 -8.67
C ARG A 127 -13.16 14.12 -8.07
N CYS A 128 -12.12 13.40 -7.68
CA CYS A 128 -12.26 12.10 -7.02
C CYS A 128 -13.09 12.22 -5.72
N VAL A 129 -12.91 13.30 -4.97
CA VAL A 129 -13.61 13.56 -3.71
C VAL A 129 -15.07 13.99 -3.95
N THR A 130 -15.31 14.89 -4.93
CA THR A 130 -16.62 15.50 -5.15
C THR A 130 -17.53 14.68 -6.04
N GLU A 131 -16.97 13.92 -6.97
CA GLU A 131 -17.67 13.09 -7.95
C GLU A 131 -17.16 11.63 -7.91
N PRO A 132 -17.34 10.90 -6.81
CA PRO A 132 -16.75 9.57 -6.61
C PRO A 132 -17.45 8.51 -7.47
N THR A 133 -17.00 8.38 -8.71
CA THR A 133 -17.30 7.22 -9.57
C THR A 133 -16.52 5.99 -9.09
N SER A 134 -16.85 4.79 -9.59
CA SER A 134 -16.09 3.58 -9.23
C SER A 134 -14.59 3.71 -9.55
N GLN A 135 -14.24 4.38 -10.65
CA GLN A 135 -12.84 4.66 -11.01
C GLN A 135 -12.21 5.66 -10.03
N ALA A 136 -12.90 6.75 -9.70
CA ALA A 136 -12.44 7.75 -8.75
C ALA A 136 -12.24 7.16 -7.34
N VAL A 137 -13.10 6.24 -6.90
CA VAL A 137 -12.93 5.50 -5.63
C VAL A 137 -11.65 4.66 -5.65
N LEU A 138 -11.38 3.92 -6.76
CA LEU A 138 -10.16 3.14 -6.92
C LEU A 138 -8.91 4.03 -6.92
N GLU A 139 -8.94 5.14 -7.66
CA GLU A 139 -7.83 6.09 -7.71
C GLU A 139 -7.58 6.73 -6.34
N THR A 140 -8.64 7.18 -5.65
CA THR A 140 -8.52 7.72 -4.29
C THR A 140 -7.92 6.68 -3.34
N ASP A 141 -8.37 5.42 -3.41
CA ASP A 141 -7.85 4.36 -2.54
C ASP A 141 -6.32 4.23 -2.70
N VAL A 142 -5.81 4.27 -3.93
CA VAL A 142 -4.36 4.19 -4.17
C VAL A 142 -3.65 5.49 -3.75
N PHE A 143 -4.19 6.65 -4.08
CA PHE A 143 -3.58 7.95 -3.77
C PHE A 143 -3.60 8.31 -2.28
N LEU A 144 -4.44 7.68 -1.47
CA LEU A 144 -4.36 7.81 -0.01
C LEU A 144 -2.99 7.40 0.54
N ASP A 145 -2.20 6.63 -0.22
CA ASP A 145 -0.84 6.24 0.17
C ASP A 145 0.25 7.16 -0.41
N LEU A 146 -0.06 8.36 -0.88
CA LEU A 146 0.96 9.29 -1.38
C LEU A 146 2.01 9.61 -0.29
N ARG A 147 3.29 9.32 -0.58
CA ARG A 147 4.43 9.64 0.29
C ARG A 147 5.59 10.19 -0.54
N HIS A 148 6.07 11.37 -0.18
CA HIS A 148 7.23 12.02 -0.80
C HIS A 148 8.52 11.23 -0.52
N ILE A 149 9.35 11.00 -1.55
CA ILE A 149 10.62 10.29 -1.46
C ILE A 149 11.80 11.17 -1.88
N ALA A 150 11.66 11.93 -2.96
CA ALA A 150 12.74 12.75 -3.53
C ALA A 150 12.16 13.97 -4.27
N GLY A 151 13.02 14.97 -4.53
CA GLY A 151 12.64 16.24 -5.14
C GLY A 151 12.40 17.34 -4.11
N SER A 152 12.15 18.56 -4.57
CA SER A 152 12.04 19.78 -3.72
C SER A 152 10.63 20.32 -3.61
N LEU A 153 9.69 19.84 -4.46
CA LEU A 153 8.33 20.36 -4.51
C LEU A 153 7.52 19.99 -3.27
N ASP A 154 6.91 20.97 -2.61
CA ASP A 154 5.93 20.73 -1.56
C ASP A 154 4.59 20.23 -2.15
N THR A 155 4.15 19.07 -1.72
CA THR A 155 2.89 18.43 -2.15
C THR A 155 1.79 18.49 -1.10
N SER A 156 1.93 19.29 -0.07
CA SER A 156 0.96 19.43 1.04
C SER A 156 -0.45 19.79 0.57
N ALA A 157 -0.57 20.61 -0.49
CA ALA A 157 -1.85 20.97 -1.12
C ALA A 157 -2.59 19.74 -1.68
N ALA A 158 -1.88 18.80 -2.32
CA ALA A 158 -2.46 17.56 -2.81
C ALA A 158 -2.96 16.68 -1.65
N ASN A 159 -2.16 16.53 -0.60
CA ASN A 159 -2.57 15.78 0.59
C ASN A 159 -3.79 16.41 1.29
N ALA A 160 -3.81 17.75 1.43
CA ALA A 160 -4.96 18.46 2.01
C ALA A 160 -6.23 18.24 1.18
N THR A 161 -6.12 18.23 -0.15
CA THR A 161 -7.25 17.94 -1.06
C THR A 161 -7.76 16.51 -0.86
N LEU A 162 -6.87 15.52 -0.75
CA LEU A 162 -7.26 14.14 -0.44
C LEU A 162 -8.00 14.03 0.89
N LEU A 163 -7.44 14.63 1.95
CA LEU A 163 -8.02 14.57 3.30
C LEU A 163 -9.38 15.28 3.38
N SER A 164 -9.70 16.21 2.47
CA SER A 164 -11.06 16.79 2.38
C SER A 164 -12.12 15.73 2.04
N GLY A 165 -11.73 14.60 1.48
CA GLY A 165 -12.60 13.44 1.23
C GLY A 165 -13.26 12.86 2.48
N SER A 166 -12.74 13.16 3.67
CA SER A 166 -13.37 12.82 4.96
C SER A 166 -14.78 13.40 5.11
N GLU A 167 -15.07 14.49 4.40
CA GLU A 167 -16.36 15.18 4.40
C GLU A 167 -17.30 14.70 3.27
N SER A 168 -16.87 13.72 2.45
CA SER A 168 -17.65 13.18 1.34
C SER A 168 -18.31 11.83 1.70
N PRO A 169 -19.60 11.79 2.12
CA PRO A 169 -20.26 10.53 2.47
C PRO A 169 -20.29 9.53 1.33
N ARG A 170 -20.37 10.02 0.08
CA ARG A 170 -20.39 9.16 -1.11
C ARG A 170 -19.04 8.49 -1.36
N LEU A 171 -17.93 9.22 -1.15
CA LEU A 171 -16.58 8.65 -1.25
C LEU A 171 -16.34 7.62 -0.15
N LEU A 172 -16.65 7.98 1.11
CA LEU A 172 -16.49 7.06 2.24
C LEU A 172 -17.33 5.79 2.05
N HIS A 173 -18.57 5.90 1.56
CA HIS A 173 -19.39 4.74 1.22
C HIS A 173 -18.75 3.88 0.12
N GLY A 174 -18.20 4.50 -0.94
CA GLY A 174 -17.49 3.80 -2.01
C GLY A 174 -16.27 3.04 -1.52
N LEU A 175 -15.44 3.68 -0.68
CA LEU A 175 -14.27 3.05 -0.05
C LEU A 175 -14.69 1.90 0.90
N ALA A 176 -15.78 2.09 1.66
CA ALA A 176 -16.33 1.04 2.52
C ALA A 176 -16.79 -0.18 1.70
N ALA A 177 -17.52 0.05 0.59
CA ALA A 177 -17.94 -1.01 -0.31
C ALA A 177 -16.74 -1.76 -0.91
N ALA A 178 -15.68 -1.06 -1.28
CA ALA A 178 -14.44 -1.67 -1.75
C ALA A 178 -13.78 -2.54 -0.65
N ALA A 179 -13.68 -2.04 0.58
CA ALA A 179 -13.05 -2.76 1.70
C ALA A 179 -13.78 -4.06 2.08
N ILE A 180 -15.13 -4.09 1.96
CA ILE A 180 -15.91 -5.29 2.28
C ILE A 180 -16.06 -6.25 1.11
N SER A 181 -15.68 -5.88 -0.11
CA SER A 181 -15.81 -6.72 -1.32
C SER A 181 -14.92 -7.96 -1.29
N PHE A 182 -13.87 -7.95 -0.50
CA PHE A 182 -12.93 -9.06 -0.37
C PHE A 182 -13.52 -10.19 0.47
N ARG A 183 -13.50 -11.40 -0.09
CA ARG A 183 -14.01 -12.57 0.59
C ARG A 183 -12.97 -13.17 1.53
N ILE A 184 -13.26 -13.17 2.82
CA ILE A 184 -12.46 -13.87 3.82
C ILE A 184 -12.81 -15.37 3.80
N PRO A 185 -11.82 -16.30 3.74
CA PRO A 185 -12.05 -17.73 3.57
C PRO A 185 -12.46 -18.40 4.90
N LEU A 186 -13.52 -17.90 5.53
CA LEU A 186 -14.11 -18.46 6.73
C LEU A 186 -15.43 -19.18 6.39
N GLY A 187 -15.60 -20.37 6.95
CA GLY A 187 -16.81 -21.15 6.84
C GLY A 187 -17.72 -21.01 8.06
N LEU A 188 -18.69 -21.93 8.16
CA LEU A 188 -19.53 -22.05 9.34
C LEU A 188 -18.67 -22.23 10.60
N TRP A 189 -19.06 -21.56 11.67
CA TRP A 189 -18.33 -21.56 12.96
C TRP A 189 -16.91 -20.96 12.90
N GLY A 190 -16.62 -20.12 11.89
CA GLY A 190 -15.32 -19.44 11.73
C GLY A 190 -14.15 -20.39 11.45
N ARG A 191 -14.39 -21.57 10.86
CA ARG A 191 -13.33 -22.47 10.40
C ARG A 191 -12.76 -21.99 9.06
N LEU A 192 -11.45 -22.16 8.87
CA LEU A 192 -10.83 -21.89 7.57
C LEU A 192 -11.44 -22.81 6.49
N ARG A 193 -11.67 -22.25 5.30
CA ARG A 193 -12.19 -22.97 4.13
C ARG A 193 -11.06 -23.25 3.15
N GLY A 194 -11.06 -24.46 2.61
CA GLY A 194 -10.08 -24.94 1.65
C GLY A 194 -8.78 -25.40 2.32
N ASN A 195 -7.79 -25.72 1.50
CA ASN A 195 -6.48 -26.19 1.94
C ASN A 195 -5.40 -25.13 1.79
N GLU A 196 -5.74 -23.99 1.22
CA GLU A 196 -4.84 -22.89 0.92
C GLU A 196 -5.48 -21.54 1.28
N VAL A 197 -4.64 -20.55 1.61
CA VAL A 197 -5.04 -19.18 1.88
C VAL A 197 -4.12 -18.22 1.14
N ASP A 198 -4.71 -17.33 0.34
CA ASP A 198 -4.01 -16.17 -0.24
C ASP A 198 -3.96 -15.08 0.84
N LEU A 199 -2.78 -14.91 1.45
CA LEU A 199 -2.57 -13.96 2.56
C LEU A 199 -2.79 -12.51 2.13
N LYS A 200 -2.45 -12.16 0.88
CA LYS A 200 -2.68 -10.82 0.33
C LYS A 200 -4.17 -10.57 0.14
N ARG A 201 -4.85 -11.39 -0.67
CA ARG A 201 -6.25 -11.13 -1.04
C ARG A 201 -7.24 -11.41 0.08
N SER A 202 -6.94 -12.40 0.93
CA SER A 202 -7.87 -12.82 1.98
C SER A 202 -7.68 -12.12 3.32
N GLY A 203 -6.57 -11.40 3.50
CA GLY A 203 -6.24 -10.78 4.79
C GLY A 203 -5.69 -9.37 4.67
N LEU A 204 -4.50 -9.21 4.06
CA LEU A 204 -3.81 -7.92 4.02
C LEU A 204 -4.55 -6.86 3.19
N ALA A 205 -5.05 -7.20 2.00
CA ALA A 205 -5.74 -6.22 1.15
C ALA A 205 -7.00 -5.63 1.81
N PRO A 206 -7.96 -6.44 2.31
CA PRO A 206 -9.11 -5.89 3.01
C PRO A 206 -8.73 -5.08 4.26
N LEU A 207 -7.67 -5.49 4.98
CA LEU A 207 -7.18 -4.78 6.16
C LEU A 207 -6.61 -3.40 5.78
N VAL A 208 -5.80 -3.32 4.71
CA VAL A 208 -5.28 -2.05 4.17
C VAL A 208 -6.40 -1.12 3.73
N LEU A 209 -7.41 -1.64 2.99
CA LEU A 209 -8.56 -0.85 2.56
C LEU A 209 -9.37 -0.30 3.74
N LEU A 210 -9.58 -1.11 4.79
CA LEU A 210 -10.20 -0.65 6.03
C LEU A 210 -9.37 0.46 6.69
N ALA A 211 -8.05 0.29 6.78
CA ALA A 211 -7.17 1.31 7.36
C ALA A 211 -7.21 2.63 6.57
N ARG A 212 -7.23 2.58 5.23
CA ARG A 212 -7.37 3.75 4.36
C ARG A 212 -8.72 4.46 4.57
N LEU A 213 -9.82 3.71 4.59
CA LEU A 213 -11.15 4.24 4.85
C LEU A 213 -11.24 4.97 6.19
N TYR A 214 -10.86 4.29 7.27
CA TYR A 214 -10.94 4.86 8.61
C TYR A 214 -9.92 5.98 8.81
N GLY A 215 -8.71 5.85 8.26
CA GLY A 215 -7.71 6.89 8.25
C GLY A 215 -8.20 8.17 7.54
N LEU A 216 -8.82 8.04 6.36
CA LEU A 216 -9.45 9.18 5.69
C LEU A 216 -10.57 9.77 6.54
N TRP A 217 -11.45 8.95 7.10
CA TRP A 217 -12.58 9.43 7.90
C TRP A 217 -12.15 10.28 9.09
N VAL A 218 -11.03 9.90 9.76
CA VAL A 218 -10.49 10.68 10.90
C VAL A 218 -9.43 11.70 10.49
N ARG A 219 -9.17 11.87 9.17
CA ARG A 219 -8.13 12.77 8.61
C ARG A 219 -6.73 12.44 9.12
N SER A 220 -6.41 11.16 9.24
CA SER A 220 -5.09 10.68 9.65
C SER A 220 -3.99 11.20 8.72
N GLU A 221 -2.90 11.71 9.28
CA GLU A 221 -1.70 12.08 8.54
C GLU A 221 -0.76 10.87 8.33
N HIS A 222 -1.01 9.75 8.99
CA HIS A 222 -0.26 8.52 8.80
C HIS A 222 -0.58 7.88 7.46
N VAL A 223 0.45 7.40 6.76
CA VAL A 223 0.32 6.59 5.54
C VAL A 223 0.27 5.09 5.88
N SER A 224 0.95 4.65 6.94
CA SER A 224 1.02 3.25 7.34
C SER A 224 -0.33 2.69 7.80
N THR A 225 -0.56 1.41 7.53
CA THR A 225 -1.77 0.70 7.95
C THR A 225 -1.98 0.78 9.46
N VAL A 226 -0.93 0.53 10.23
CA VAL A 226 -0.97 0.56 11.71
C VAL A 226 -1.27 1.96 12.24
N GLY A 227 -0.64 2.99 11.70
CA GLY A 227 -0.86 4.38 12.12
C GLY A 227 -2.30 4.82 11.91
N ARG A 228 -2.87 4.56 10.72
CA ARG A 228 -4.29 4.87 10.43
C ARG A 228 -5.28 4.16 11.34
N LEU A 229 -5.02 2.88 11.66
CA LEU A 229 -5.85 2.14 12.60
C LEU A 229 -5.74 2.69 14.02
N ALA A 230 -4.54 3.10 14.45
CA ALA A 230 -4.33 3.72 15.76
C ALA A 230 -5.10 5.04 15.88
N ASP A 231 -5.02 5.92 14.86
CA ASP A 231 -5.78 7.18 14.82
C ASP A 231 -7.30 6.94 14.84
N ALA A 232 -7.77 5.90 14.15
CA ALA A 232 -9.18 5.51 14.17
C ALA A 232 -9.66 5.06 15.55
N ALA A 233 -8.80 4.39 16.33
CA ALA A 233 -9.09 4.03 17.71
C ALA A 233 -9.08 5.26 18.64
N GLU A 234 -8.11 6.14 18.47
CA GLU A 234 -8.00 7.38 19.25
C GLU A 234 -9.21 8.30 19.03
N ALA A 235 -9.66 8.41 17.79
CA ALA A 235 -10.87 9.16 17.42
C ALA A 235 -12.18 8.44 17.85
N GLY A 236 -12.11 7.20 18.35
CA GLY A 236 -13.26 6.43 18.80
C GLY A 236 -14.20 5.92 17.68
N VAL A 237 -13.78 5.98 16.39
CA VAL A 237 -14.59 5.48 15.26
C VAL A 237 -14.47 3.97 15.09
N LEU A 238 -13.42 3.35 15.63
CA LEU A 238 -13.26 1.91 15.82
C LEU A 238 -12.95 1.59 17.27
N GLY A 239 -13.51 0.50 17.79
CA GLY A 239 -13.22 0.05 19.15
C GLY A 239 -11.75 -0.36 19.29
N SER A 240 -11.08 0.09 20.37
CA SER A 240 -9.64 -0.16 20.61
C SER A 240 -9.28 -1.66 20.64
N GLY A 241 -10.17 -2.51 21.16
CA GLY A 241 -9.99 -3.96 21.16
C GLY A 241 -9.95 -4.56 19.75
N LEU A 242 -10.84 -4.11 18.85
CA LEU A 242 -10.84 -4.52 17.44
C LEU A 242 -9.59 -4.03 16.74
N VAL A 243 -9.21 -2.77 16.94
CA VAL A 243 -7.98 -2.21 16.37
C VAL A 243 -6.74 -2.97 16.82
N GLY A 244 -6.62 -3.29 18.11
CA GLY A 244 -5.53 -4.13 18.62
C GLY A 244 -5.44 -5.48 17.90
N SER A 245 -6.60 -6.13 17.68
CA SER A 245 -6.68 -7.39 16.95
C SER A 245 -6.32 -7.25 15.46
N LEU A 246 -6.68 -6.13 14.81
CA LEU A 246 -6.31 -5.86 13.42
C LEU A 246 -4.80 -5.60 13.26
N ILE A 247 -4.18 -4.88 14.20
CA ILE A 247 -2.72 -4.65 14.20
C ILE A 247 -1.97 -5.97 14.37
N GLN A 248 -2.44 -6.84 15.27
CA GLN A 248 -1.88 -8.19 15.44
C GLN A 248 -2.07 -9.03 14.16
N ALA A 249 -3.26 -8.96 13.54
CA ALA A 249 -3.53 -9.64 12.27
C ALA A 249 -2.60 -9.17 11.14
N GLN A 250 -2.39 -7.86 11.01
CA GLN A 250 -1.45 -7.30 10.03
C GLN A 250 -0.03 -7.82 10.24
N GLY A 251 0.46 -7.82 11.49
CA GLY A 251 1.78 -8.35 11.82
C GLY A 251 1.93 -9.84 11.51
N LEU A 252 0.94 -10.66 11.89
CA LEU A 252 0.95 -12.10 11.61
C LEU A 252 0.91 -12.40 10.11
N LEU A 253 -0.01 -11.78 9.38
CA LEU A 253 -0.17 -12.01 7.94
C LEU A 253 1.07 -11.58 7.15
N SER A 254 1.69 -10.45 7.52
CA SER A 254 2.93 -9.98 6.92
C SER A 254 4.09 -10.93 7.23
N ARG A 255 4.21 -11.40 8.47
CA ARG A 255 5.21 -12.39 8.88
C ARG A 255 5.09 -13.66 8.06
N LEU A 256 3.92 -14.29 8.03
CA LEU A 256 3.70 -15.53 7.29
C LEU A 256 3.99 -15.39 5.78
N ARG A 257 3.63 -14.23 5.22
CA ARG A 257 3.89 -13.91 3.82
C ARG A 257 5.38 -13.82 3.52
N ILE A 258 6.15 -13.13 4.36
CA ILE A 258 7.60 -12.99 4.23
C ILE A 258 8.29 -14.34 4.38
N GLU A 259 7.97 -15.10 5.44
CA GLU A 259 8.49 -16.45 5.68
C GLU A 259 8.29 -17.33 4.45
N HIS A 260 7.06 -17.39 3.94
CA HIS A 260 6.72 -18.16 2.75
C HIS A 260 7.52 -17.73 1.50
N GLN A 261 7.64 -16.43 1.25
CA GLN A 261 8.37 -15.90 0.09
C GLN A 261 9.88 -16.12 0.18
N VAL A 262 10.47 -16.01 1.37
CA VAL A 262 11.90 -16.32 1.60
C VAL A 262 12.17 -17.80 1.39
N GLU A 263 11.30 -18.69 1.87
CA GLU A 263 11.41 -20.13 1.61
C GLU A 263 11.28 -20.49 0.14
N GLN A 264 10.35 -19.85 -0.59
CA GLN A 264 10.22 -20.03 -2.05
C GLN A 264 11.48 -19.56 -2.77
N ALA A 265 12.01 -18.40 -2.40
CA ALA A 265 13.26 -17.87 -2.95
C ALA A 265 14.44 -18.84 -2.75
N ALA A 266 14.58 -19.40 -1.54
CA ALA A 266 15.62 -20.37 -1.23
C ALA A 266 15.52 -21.66 -2.08
N ARG A 267 14.31 -22.03 -2.51
CA ARG A 267 14.07 -23.17 -3.41
C ARG A 267 14.11 -22.80 -4.90
N GLY A 268 14.30 -21.53 -5.25
CA GLY A 268 14.27 -21.03 -6.63
C GLY A 268 12.87 -21.07 -7.26
N GLU A 269 11.81 -21.05 -6.44
CA GLU A 269 10.43 -21.08 -6.86
C GLU A 269 9.90 -19.66 -7.15
N ALA A 270 8.80 -19.57 -7.91
CA ALA A 270 8.11 -18.30 -8.10
C ALA A 270 7.47 -17.82 -6.78
N LEU A 271 7.67 -16.54 -6.46
CA LEU A 271 7.12 -15.95 -5.22
C LEU A 271 5.61 -15.76 -5.34
N THR A 272 4.88 -16.31 -4.40
CA THR A 272 3.41 -16.23 -4.31
C THR A 272 2.94 -15.76 -2.93
N ASP A 273 1.67 -15.38 -2.85
CA ASP A 273 1.01 -14.97 -1.60
C ASP A 273 0.13 -16.09 -1.02
N THR A 274 0.09 -17.26 -1.66
CA THR A 274 -0.76 -18.38 -1.29
C THR A 274 0.02 -19.42 -0.51
N ILE A 275 -0.40 -19.66 0.74
CA ILE A 275 0.18 -20.68 1.61
C ILE A 275 -0.74 -21.89 1.72
N SER A 276 -0.15 -23.09 1.82
CA SER A 276 -0.88 -24.31 2.15
C SER A 276 -1.09 -24.43 3.66
N LEU A 277 -2.32 -24.69 4.10
CA LEU A 277 -2.61 -24.90 5.51
C LEU A 277 -1.94 -26.14 6.09
N SER A 278 -1.57 -27.10 5.25
CA SER A 278 -0.87 -28.32 5.65
C SER A 278 0.60 -28.08 6.03
N THR A 279 1.18 -26.93 5.67
CA THR A 279 2.55 -26.56 6.03
C THR A 279 2.62 -25.84 7.37
N LEU A 280 1.49 -25.41 7.91
CA LEU A 280 1.40 -24.70 9.20
C LEU A 280 1.15 -25.69 10.34
N ASP A 281 1.75 -25.43 11.49
CA ASP A 281 1.39 -26.10 12.73
C ASP A 281 0.00 -25.68 13.23
N SER A 282 -0.50 -26.39 14.26
CA SER A 282 -1.83 -26.15 14.83
C SER A 282 -2.00 -24.75 15.40
N ASP A 283 -0.97 -24.23 16.03
CA ASP A 283 -1.00 -22.94 16.73
C ASP A 283 -0.98 -21.80 15.74
N THR A 284 -0.09 -21.84 14.75
CA THR A 284 -0.05 -20.88 13.63
C THR A 284 -1.34 -20.90 12.82
N THR A 285 -1.93 -22.08 12.60
CA THR A 285 -3.24 -22.21 11.93
C THR A 285 -4.36 -21.56 12.75
N ALA A 286 -4.32 -21.69 14.08
CA ALA A 286 -5.28 -21.03 14.97
C ALA A 286 -5.10 -19.51 14.96
N GLU A 287 -3.86 -19.01 15.05
CA GLU A 287 -3.54 -17.57 14.94
C GLU A 287 -4.02 -16.99 13.61
N LEU A 288 -3.74 -17.66 12.47
CA LEU A 288 -4.22 -17.23 11.15
C LEU A 288 -5.74 -17.15 11.08
N ARG A 289 -6.42 -18.17 11.60
CA ARG A 289 -7.88 -18.16 11.66
C ARG A 289 -8.42 -16.97 12.47
N ASP A 290 -7.82 -16.67 13.62
CA ASP A 290 -8.28 -15.60 14.50
C ASP A 290 -7.94 -14.22 13.92
N ALA A 291 -6.80 -14.07 13.24
CA ALA A 291 -6.47 -12.88 12.42
C ALA A 291 -7.54 -12.62 11.34
N LEU A 292 -7.89 -13.64 10.57
CA LEU A 292 -8.92 -13.52 9.52
C LEU A 292 -10.33 -13.24 10.10
N LYS A 293 -10.66 -13.75 11.29
CA LYS A 293 -11.89 -13.38 12.00
C LYS A 293 -11.91 -11.91 12.39
N SER A 294 -10.77 -11.36 12.84
CA SER A 294 -10.67 -9.94 13.18
C SER A 294 -10.91 -9.05 11.95
N VAL A 295 -10.33 -9.41 10.80
CA VAL A 295 -10.59 -8.72 9.52
C VAL A 295 -12.06 -8.81 9.13
N LYS A 296 -12.67 -10.01 9.23
CA LYS A 296 -14.11 -10.20 8.95
C LYS A 296 -15.00 -9.37 9.90
N SER A 297 -14.69 -9.34 11.18
CA SER A 297 -15.42 -8.52 12.17
C SER A 297 -15.34 -7.03 11.82
N ALA A 298 -14.18 -6.55 11.37
CA ALA A 298 -14.04 -5.16 10.92
C ALA A 298 -14.85 -4.88 9.65
N GLN A 299 -14.88 -5.83 8.68
CA GLN A 299 -15.74 -5.72 7.49
C GLN A 299 -17.23 -5.66 7.90
N ASP A 300 -17.67 -6.50 8.83
CA ASP A 300 -19.07 -6.51 9.30
C ASP A 300 -19.43 -5.19 10.01
N THR A 301 -18.54 -4.67 10.84
CA THR A 301 -18.68 -3.36 11.49
C THR A 301 -18.78 -2.24 10.43
N THR A 302 -17.90 -2.28 9.42
CA THR A 302 -17.86 -1.30 8.31
C THR A 302 -19.15 -1.37 7.50
N SER A 303 -19.63 -2.58 7.15
CA SER A 303 -20.90 -2.77 6.43
C SER A 303 -22.07 -2.13 7.18
N TRP A 304 -22.14 -2.34 8.47
CA TRP A 304 -23.18 -1.74 9.29
C TRP A 304 -23.08 -0.22 9.39
N LEU A 305 -21.88 0.34 9.62
CA LEU A 305 -21.65 1.78 9.78
C LEU A 305 -21.93 2.55 8.49
N PHE A 306 -21.50 2.03 7.35
CA PHE A 306 -21.62 2.69 6.04
C PHE A 306 -22.81 2.20 5.21
N ARG A 307 -23.65 1.30 5.77
CA ARG A 307 -24.87 0.77 5.12
C ARG A 307 -24.61 0.21 3.72
N THR A 308 -23.56 -0.60 3.58
CA THR A 308 -23.13 -1.16 2.29
C THR A 308 -23.85 -2.47 1.94
N ASP A 309 -24.76 -2.93 2.77
CA ASP A 309 -25.61 -4.12 2.62
C ASP A 309 -27.05 -3.79 2.14
N LEU A 310 -27.32 -2.53 1.88
CA LEU A 310 -28.56 -2.02 1.29
C LEU A 310 -28.37 -1.79 -0.22
#